data_e6f39d3b4f13753b90c0e0e62591d638
#
_entry.id   e6f39d3b4f13753b90c0e0e62591d638
#
_cell.length_a   1.000
_cell.length_b   1.000
_cell.length_c   1.000
_cell.angle_alpha   90.00
_cell.angle_beta   90.00
_cell.angle_gamma   90.00
#
_symmetry.space_group_name_H-M   'P 1'
#
loop_
_entity.id
_entity.type
_entity.pdbx_description
1 polymer ?
#
loop_
_entity_poly.entity_id
_entity_poly.type
_entity_poly.pdbx_seq_one_letter_code
_entity_poly.pdbx_strand_id
1 'polypeptide(L)'
;MVVQAVAFDIGGVLERVAPPDRWLGKWQERLGLAAAEFQAALAGVDPGDVIKTGGLSEAQYRQRYAAVLGLSGAQVEEFIADMWDWYCGELDHELTRYAASLRPRFATAIVSNSADGARREEQTRYGFAGLFGTIIYSHEVGLAKPDQRIYALLCNQLGVPPDEVVFVDDLQENVDAAIEFGIHGVLHRSTTESIDVIDSLIAT
;
A
#
# COMPACT_ATOMS: atom_id res chain seq x y z
N MET A 1 23.28 -14.41 11.48
CA MET A 1 22.32 -13.29 11.57
C MET A 1 20.95 -13.90 11.77
N VAL A 2 20.17 -13.49 12.73
CA VAL A 2 18.88 -14.13 13.01
C VAL A 2 17.78 -13.13 12.71
N VAL A 3 17.02 -13.36 11.63
CA VAL A 3 15.82 -12.58 11.32
C VAL A 3 14.82 -12.71 12.47
N GLN A 4 14.24 -11.60 12.89
CA GLN A 4 13.23 -11.55 13.95
C GLN A 4 11.88 -11.00 13.46
N ALA A 5 11.86 -10.29 12.32
CA ALA A 5 10.63 -9.69 11.79
C ALA A 5 10.54 -9.79 10.27
N VAL A 6 9.31 -9.91 9.76
CA VAL A 6 8.99 -9.85 8.33
C VAL A 6 7.89 -8.82 8.12
N ALA A 7 8.18 -7.84 7.26
CA ALA A 7 7.27 -6.77 6.90
C ALA A 7 6.88 -6.86 5.41
N PHE A 8 5.65 -6.50 5.09
CA PHE A 8 5.08 -6.59 3.75
C PHE A 8 4.49 -5.25 3.32
N ASP A 9 4.61 -4.92 2.05
CA ASP A 9 3.69 -3.97 1.42
C ASP A 9 2.30 -4.59 1.25
N ILE A 10 1.31 -3.77 0.91
CA ILE A 10 -0.05 -4.23 0.62
C ILE A 10 -0.25 -4.31 -0.90
N GLY A 11 -0.30 -3.16 -1.59
CA GLY A 11 -0.60 -3.08 -3.01
C GLY A 11 0.47 -3.76 -3.86
N GLY A 12 0.09 -4.69 -4.74
CA GLY A 12 1.04 -5.46 -5.53
C GLY A 12 1.76 -6.59 -4.78
N VAL A 13 1.54 -6.75 -3.46
CA VAL A 13 2.15 -7.81 -2.62
C VAL A 13 1.07 -8.64 -1.93
N LEU A 14 0.42 -8.10 -0.89
CA LEU A 14 -0.67 -8.80 -0.18
C LEU A 14 -2.00 -8.71 -0.93
N GLU A 15 -2.14 -7.77 -1.84
CA GLU A 15 -3.29 -7.65 -2.74
C GLU A 15 -2.83 -7.42 -4.19
N ARG A 16 -3.59 -7.98 -5.13
CA ARG A 16 -3.39 -7.82 -6.57
C ARG A 16 -4.28 -6.70 -7.06
N VAL A 17 -3.68 -5.57 -7.36
CA VAL A 17 -4.40 -4.41 -7.88
C VAL A 17 -4.54 -4.54 -9.39
N ALA A 18 -5.77 -4.44 -9.90
CA ALA A 18 -6.02 -4.45 -11.35
C ALA A 18 -5.46 -3.17 -11.98
N PRO A 19 -5.14 -3.18 -13.30
CA PRO A 19 -4.76 -1.95 -14.00
C PRO A 19 -5.83 -0.87 -13.81
N PRO A 20 -5.43 0.40 -13.55
CA PRO A 20 -6.37 1.48 -13.24
C PRO A 20 -7.31 1.83 -14.40
N ASP A 21 -6.96 1.49 -15.63
CA ASP A 21 -7.76 1.76 -16.84
C ASP A 21 -9.18 1.22 -16.75
N ARG A 22 -9.39 0.15 -15.99
CA ARG A 22 -10.71 -0.48 -15.85
C ARG A 22 -11.73 0.43 -15.17
N TRP A 23 -11.37 1.09 -14.08
CA TRP A 23 -12.27 2.02 -13.40
C TRP A 23 -12.19 3.43 -13.96
N LEU A 24 -11.00 3.89 -14.35
CA LEU A 24 -10.80 5.19 -15.00
C LEU A 24 -11.51 5.25 -16.36
N GLY A 25 -11.43 4.19 -17.18
CA GLY A 25 -12.13 4.12 -18.46
C GLY A 25 -13.64 4.20 -18.31
N LYS A 26 -14.23 3.49 -17.33
CA LYS A 26 -15.65 3.58 -16.98
C LYS A 26 -16.08 5.03 -16.73
N TRP A 27 -15.30 5.77 -15.95
CA TRP A 27 -15.64 7.16 -15.59
C TRP A 27 -15.36 8.14 -16.70
N GLN A 28 -14.29 7.95 -17.47
CA GLN A 28 -14.01 8.74 -18.66
C GLN A 28 -15.18 8.67 -19.67
N GLU A 29 -15.66 7.48 -19.99
CA GLU A 29 -16.80 7.28 -20.88
C GLU A 29 -18.08 7.91 -20.31
N ARG A 30 -18.35 7.70 -19.03
CA ARG A 30 -19.54 8.21 -18.36
C ARG A 30 -19.60 9.75 -18.35
N LEU A 31 -18.43 10.39 -18.21
CA LEU A 31 -18.33 11.86 -18.20
C LEU A 31 -18.20 12.47 -19.62
N GLY A 32 -17.98 11.64 -20.64
CA GLY A 32 -17.80 12.09 -22.02
C GLY A 32 -16.54 12.93 -22.23
N LEU A 33 -15.52 12.76 -21.38
CA LEU A 33 -14.27 13.53 -21.46
C LEU A 33 -13.27 12.85 -22.39
N ALA A 34 -12.47 13.66 -23.11
CA ALA A 34 -11.32 13.13 -23.81
C ALA A 34 -10.26 12.60 -22.83
N ALA A 35 -9.50 11.56 -23.21
CA ALA A 35 -8.53 10.94 -22.33
C ALA A 35 -7.53 11.94 -21.72
N ALA A 36 -7.02 12.87 -22.52
CA ALA A 36 -6.10 13.90 -22.05
C ALA A 36 -6.73 14.86 -21.04
N GLU A 37 -8.00 15.23 -21.23
CA GLU A 37 -8.74 16.11 -20.31
C GLU A 37 -8.98 15.37 -18.97
N PHE A 38 -9.39 14.12 -19.03
CA PHE A 38 -9.62 13.31 -17.83
C PHE A 38 -8.34 13.13 -17.02
N GLN A 39 -7.23 12.77 -17.67
CA GLN A 39 -5.92 12.63 -17.01
C GLN A 39 -5.44 13.96 -16.40
N ALA A 40 -5.60 15.08 -17.12
CA ALA A 40 -5.24 16.38 -16.59
C ALA A 40 -6.09 16.79 -15.37
N ALA A 41 -7.39 16.46 -15.38
CA ALA A 41 -8.27 16.69 -14.24
C ALA A 41 -7.82 15.86 -13.02
N LEU A 42 -7.52 14.56 -13.20
CA LEU A 42 -7.04 13.70 -12.13
C LEU A 42 -5.72 14.19 -11.54
N ALA A 43 -4.76 14.60 -12.39
CA ALA A 43 -3.49 15.17 -11.94
C ALA A 43 -3.68 16.46 -11.10
N GLY A 44 -4.74 17.20 -11.33
CA GLY A 44 -5.10 18.39 -10.56
C GLY A 44 -5.59 18.12 -9.13
N VAL A 45 -5.92 16.86 -8.81
CA VAL A 45 -6.40 16.49 -7.45
C VAL A 45 -5.28 16.53 -6.43
N ASP A 46 -4.10 16.02 -6.79
CA ASP A 46 -2.93 15.98 -5.91
C ASP A 46 -1.64 16.41 -6.62
N PRO A 47 -1.52 17.71 -7.03
CA PRO A 47 -0.37 18.19 -7.78
C PRO A 47 0.95 18.14 -6.98
N GLY A 48 0.87 18.02 -5.67
CA GLY A 48 2.05 17.94 -4.77
C GLY A 48 2.35 16.54 -4.26
N ASP A 49 1.62 15.52 -4.73
CA ASP A 49 1.76 14.12 -4.29
C ASP A 49 1.70 13.99 -2.74
N VAL A 50 0.79 14.75 -2.14
CA VAL A 50 0.70 14.86 -0.67
C VAL A 50 -0.34 13.91 -0.06
N ILE A 51 -1.19 13.28 -0.88
CA ILE A 51 -2.20 12.31 -0.40
C ILE A 51 -1.51 11.17 0.39
N LYS A 52 -0.45 10.62 -0.17
CA LYS A 52 0.26 9.49 0.46
C LYS A 52 0.98 9.84 1.78
N THR A 53 1.15 11.13 2.09
CA THR A 53 1.72 11.59 3.36
C THR A 53 0.69 12.28 4.27
N GLY A 54 -0.60 12.09 3.98
CA GLY A 54 -1.69 12.64 4.80
C GLY A 54 -1.93 14.14 4.63
N GLY A 55 -1.32 14.77 3.62
CA GLY A 55 -1.54 16.19 3.33
C GLY A 55 -2.94 16.52 2.82
N LEU A 56 -3.71 15.51 2.41
CA LEU A 56 -5.13 15.64 2.08
C LEU A 56 -5.93 14.53 2.78
N SER A 57 -6.96 14.94 3.53
CA SER A 57 -7.94 13.99 4.06
C SER A 57 -8.86 13.45 2.95
N GLU A 58 -9.52 12.33 3.22
CA GLU A 58 -10.53 11.76 2.31
C GLU A 58 -11.58 12.79 1.93
N ALA A 59 -12.10 13.55 2.87
CA ALA A 59 -13.07 14.60 2.61
C ALA A 59 -12.53 15.67 1.63
N GLN A 60 -11.25 16.02 1.76
CA GLN A 60 -10.62 17.02 0.88
C GLN A 60 -10.38 16.49 -0.54
N TYR A 61 -9.85 15.28 -0.71
CA TYR A 61 -9.65 14.77 -2.06
C TYR A 61 -10.98 14.41 -2.75
N ARG A 62 -12.02 13.99 -2.01
CA ARG A 62 -13.40 13.86 -2.52
C ARG A 62 -13.93 15.17 -3.08
N GLN A 63 -13.75 16.27 -2.35
CA GLN A 63 -14.15 17.61 -2.83
C GLN A 63 -13.37 18.02 -4.09
N ARG A 64 -12.08 17.72 -4.15
CA ARG A 64 -11.26 18.00 -5.33
C ARG A 64 -11.71 17.19 -6.54
N TYR A 65 -11.96 15.86 -6.39
CA TYR A 65 -12.53 15.04 -7.47
C TYR A 65 -13.86 15.61 -7.96
N ALA A 66 -14.75 15.99 -7.04
CA ALA A 66 -16.02 16.63 -7.40
C ALA A 66 -15.83 17.88 -8.25
N ALA A 67 -14.90 18.76 -7.85
CA ALA A 67 -14.64 20.02 -8.53
C ALA A 67 -13.99 19.82 -9.91
N VAL A 68 -12.94 19.00 -10.02
CA VAL A 68 -12.18 18.85 -11.28
C VAL A 68 -12.93 18.02 -12.33
N LEU A 69 -13.79 17.08 -11.90
CA LEU A 69 -14.58 16.23 -12.80
C LEU A 69 -16.03 16.68 -12.96
N GLY A 70 -16.45 17.74 -12.26
CA GLY A 70 -17.84 18.24 -12.31
C GLY A 70 -18.87 17.24 -11.76
N LEU A 71 -18.50 16.43 -10.76
CA LEU A 71 -19.37 15.38 -10.21
C LEU A 71 -20.42 15.96 -9.27
N SER A 72 -21.66 15.47 -9.39
CA SER A 72 -22.69 15.67 -8.36
C SER A 72 -22.37 14.88 -7.09
N GLY A 73 -22.99 15.21 -5.96
CA GLY A 73 -22.76 14.50 -4.69
C GLY A 73 -22.91 12.97 -4.80
N ALA A 74 -23.97 12.50 -5.48
CA ALA A 74 -24.18 11.06 -5.70
C ALA A 74 -23.09 10.43 -6.58
N GLN A 75 -22.61 11.14 -7.58
CA GLN A 75 -21.53 10.67 -8.45
C GLN A 75 -20.18 10.63 -7.73
N VAL A 76 -19.92 11.54 -6.79
CA VAL A 76 -18.70 11.50 -5.95
C VAL A 76 -18.70 10.25 -5.10
N GLU A 77 -19.82 9.93 -4.45
CA GLU A 77 -19.92 8.70 -3.63
C GLU A 77 -19.62 7.45 -4.48
N GLU A 78 -20.20 7.37 -5.67
CA GLU A 78 -20.00 6.25 -6.58
C GLU A 78 -18.55 6.19 -7.12
N PHE A 79 -17.98 7.36 -7.46
CA PHE A 79 -16.59 7.45 -7.93
C PHE A 79 -15.59 6.96 -6.87
N ILE A 80 -15.79 7.39 -5.62
CA ILE A 80 -14.93 6.99 -4.50
C ILE A 80 -15.13 5.51 -4.15
N ALA A 81 -16.35 4.99 -4.23
CA ALA A 81 -16.59 3.56 -4.04
C ALA A 81 -15.86 2.72 -5.11
N ASP A 82 -15.97 3.10 -6.38
CA ASP A 82 -15.24 2.44 -7.48
C ASP A 82 -13.71 2.57 -7.31
N MET A 83 -13.22 3.71 -6.79
CA MET A 83 -11.80 3.92 -6.49
C MET A 83 -11.31 2.95 -5.42
N TRP A 84 -12.06 2.80 -4.33
CA TRP A 84 -11.69 1.87 -3.27
C TRP A 84 -11.81 0.40 -3.69
N ASP A 85 -12.79 0.08 -4.55
CA ASP A 85 -12.93 -1.26 -5.12
C ASP A 85 -11.75 -1.62 -6.03
N TRP A 86 -11.21 -0.62 -6.74
CA TRP A 86 -9.98 -0.78 -7.51
C TRP A 86 -8.75 -0.83 -6.61
N TYR A 87 -8.63 0.09 -5.66
CA TYR A 87 -7.48 0.25 -4.78
C TYR A 87 -7.23 -1.02 -3.94
N CYS A 88 -8.28 -1.56 -3.33
CA CYS A 88 -8.15 -2.75 -2.49
C CYS A 88 -7.92 -4.05 -3.29
N GLY A 89 -8.31 -4.11 -4.57
CA GLY A 89 -7.99 -5.26 -5.43
C GLY A 89 -8.49 -6.62 -4.92
N GLU A 90 -7.70 -7.65 -5.18
CA GLU A 90 -7.95 -9.03 -4.76
C GLU A 90 -6.86 -9.50 -3.79
N LEU A 91 -7.27 -9.96 -2.59
CA LEU A 91 -6.33 -10.44 -1.58
C LEU A 91 -5.54 -11.66 -2.07
N ASP A 92 -4.22 -11.65 -1.92
CA ASP A 92 -3.40 -12.84 -2.06
C ASP A 92 -3.54 -13.72 -0.80
N HIS A 93 -4.48 -14.64 -0.86
CA HIS A 93 -4.79 -15.54 0.25
C HIS A 93 -3.65 -16.48 0.62
N GLU A 94 -2.77 -16.82 -0.33
CA GLU A 94 -1.64 -17.69 -0.08
C GLU A 94 -0.56 -16.94 0.71
N LEU A 95 -0.14 -15.77 0.21
CA LEU A 95 0.87 -14.97 0.89
C LEU A 95 0.38 -14.47 2.26
N THR A 96 -0.90 -14.09 2.36
CA THR A 96 -1.49 -13.66 3.63
C THR A 96 -1.51 -14.78 4.67
N ARG A 97 -1.88 -16.02 4.27
CA ARG A 97 -1.81 -17.18 5.16
C ARG A 97 -0.37 -17.52 5.56
N TYR A 98 0.56 -17.40 4.62
CA TYR A 98 1.98 -17.58 4.92
C TYR A 98 2.45 -16.53 5.95
N ALA A 99 2.19 -15.25 5.74
CA ALA A 99 2.53 -14.18 6.68
C ALA A 99 1.94 -14.43 8.08
N ALA A 100 0.69 -14.88 8.16
CA ALA A 100 0.07 -15.26 9.44
C ALA A 100 0.77 -16.47 10.10
N SER A 101 1.25 -17.42 9.31
CA SER A 101 1.95 -18.61 9.81
C SER A 101 3.34 -18.34 10.41
N LEU A 102 3.95 -17.22 10.06
CA LEU A 102 5.23 -16.77 10.62
C LEU A 102 5.12 -16.48 12.14
N ARG A 103 3.94 -16.11 12.60
CA ARG A 103 3.67 -15.96 14.04
C ARG A 103 3.50 -17.33 14.72
N PRO A 104 3.95 -17.53 15.97
CA PRO A 104 4.55 -16.54 16.87
C PRO A 104 6.08 -16.44 16.79
N ARG A 105 6.73 -17.09 15.82
CA ARG A 105 8.21 -17.15 15.75
C ARG A 105 8.83 -15.81 15.36
N PHE A 106 8.14 -15.05 14.52
CA PHE A 106 8.59 -13.77 13.96
C PHE A 106 7.55 -12.68 14.21
N ALA A 107 7.98 -11.45 14.43
CA ALA A 107 7.09 -10.31 14.35
C ALA A 107 6.67 -10.08 12.91
N THR A 108 5.40 -9.77 12.67
CA THR A 108 4.88 -9.48 11.33
C THR A 108 4.37 -8.05 11.25
N ALA A 109 4.69 -7.36 10.18
CA ALA A 109 4.29 -5.98 9.96
C ALA A 109 3.79 -5.72 8.54
N ILE A 110 3.06 -4.60 8.40
CA ILE A 110 2.72 -3.98 7.13
C ILE A 110 3.35 -2.58 7.09
N VAL A 111 3.88 -2.19 5.91
CA VAL A 111 4.30 -0.81 5.60
C VAL A 111 3.76 -0.45 4.23
N SER A 112 2.70 0.36 4.19
CA SER A 112 1.98 0.69 2.95
C SER A 112 1.99 2.19 2.64
N ASN A 113 2.28 2.53 1.39
CA ASN A 113 2.00 3.86 0.85
C ASN A 113 0.51 3.96 0.52
N SER A 114 -0.19 4.89 1.16
CA SER A 114 -1.66 4.85 1.22
C SER A 114 -2.28 6.24 1.31
N ALA A 115 -3.60 6.31 1.11
CA ALA A 115 -4.40 7.52 1.29
C ALA A 115 -5.26 7.42 2.56
N ASP A 116 -5.75 8.57 3.03
CA ASP A 116 -6.74 8.61 4.12
C ASP A 116 -8.00 7.82 3.72
N GLY A 117 -8.42 6.90 4.58
CA GLY A 117 -9.47 5.91 4.34
C GLY A 117 -8.96 4.50 4.07
N ALA A 118 -7.70 4.30 3.62
CA ALA A 118 -7.16 2.99 3.28
C ALA A 118 -7.26 1.99 4.43
N ARG A 119 -6.85 2.38 5.64
CA ARG A 119 -6.98 1.51 6.83
C ARG A 119 -8.41 1.01 7.02
N ARG A 120 -9.40 1.88 6.87
CA ARG A 120 -10.82 1.52 7.04
C ARG A 120 -11.23 0.49 5.98
N GLU A 121 -10.90 0.73 4.72
CA GLU A 121 -11.32 -0.12 3.60
C GLU A 121 -10.64 -1.49 3.66
N GLU A 122 -9.33 -1.54 3.83
CA GLU A 122 -8.56 -2.78 3.88
C GLU A 122 -8.88 -3.58 5.16
N GLN A 123 -9.07 -2.90 6.30
CA GLN A 123 -9.50 -3.58 7.52
C GLN A 123 -10.89 -4.20 7.37
N THR A 124 -11.82 -3.50 6.72
CA THR A 124 -13.18 -4.01 6.47
C THR A 124 -13.18 -5.20 5.53
N ARG A 125 -12.32 -5.19 4.51
CA ARG A 125 -12.25 -6.23 3.48
C ARG A 125 -11.40 -7.43 3.89
N TYR A 126 -10.27 -7.19 4.54
CA TYR A 126 -9.22 -8.19 4.76
C TYR A 126 -8.93 -8.51 6.22
N GLY A 127 -9.26 -7.61 7.15
CA GLY A 127 -9.05 -7.84 8.58
C GLY A 127 -7.57 -7.85 9.00
N PHE A 128 -6.71 -7.09 8.35
CA PHE A 128 -5.26 -7.10 8.58
C PHE A 128 -4.84 -6.88 10.05
N ALA A 129 -5.60 -6.11 10.83
CA ALA A 129 -5.31 -5.90 12.24
C ALA A 129 -5.35 -7.20 13.08
N GLY A 130 -6.05 -8.23 12.61
CA GLY A 130 -6.04 -9.56 13.24
C GLY A 130 -4.85 -10.42 12.82
N LEU A 131 -4.19 -10.08 11.72
CA LEU A 131 -3.15 -10.90 11.08
C LEU A 131 -1.74 -10.36 11.35
N PHE A 132 -1.56 -9.04 11.46
CA PHE A 132 -0.27 -8.39 11.62
C PHE A 132 -0.17 -7.67 12.96
N GLY A 133 1.01 -7.74 13.58
CA GLY A 133 1.27 -7.11 14.89
C GLY A 133 1.50 -5.60 14.79
N THR A 134 2.07 -5.14 13.67
CA THR A 134 2.38 -3.73 13.41
C THR A 134 1.86 -3.38 12.01
N ILE A 135 1.16 -2.24 11.88
CA ILE A 135 0.68 -1.75 10.59
C ILE A 135 0.96 -0.26 10.47
N ILE A 136 1.80 0.11 9.52
CA ILE A 136 2.18 1.49 9.21
C ILE A 136 1.54 1.90 7.89
N TYR A 137 0.65 2.88 7.94
CA TYR A 137 0.10 3.56 6.77
C TYR A 137 0.78 4.92 6.62
N SER A 138 1.34 5.19 5.46
CA SER A 138 2.13 6.39 5.18
C SER A 138 1.38 7.69 5.47
N HIS A 139 0.09 7.75 5.11
CA HIS A 139 -0.76 8.93 5.34
C HIS A 139 -0.99 9.24 6.82
N GLU A 140 -0.92 8.24 7.71
CA GLU A 140 -1.10 8.41 9.15
C GLU A 140 0.16 8.94 9.85
N VAL A 141 1.33 8.59 9.31
CA VAL A 141 2.63 8.91 9.92
C VAL A 141 3.36 10.07 9.21
N GLY A 142 2.82 10.53 8.08
CA GLY A 142 3.44 11.60 7.29
C GLY A 142 4.74 11.22 6.61
N LEU A 143 5.03 9.91 6.46
CA LEU A 143 6.23 9.37 5.85
C LEU A 143 5.82 8.32 4.82
N ALA A 144 6.43 8.33 3.65
CA ALA A 144 6.14 7.36 2.60
C ALA A 144 7.42 6.71 2.08
N LYS A 145 7.36 5.44 1.68
CA LYS A 145 8.44 4.78 0.93
C LYS A 145 8.70 5.57 -0.37
N PRO A 146 9.94 5.72 -0.81
CA PRO A 146 11.19 5.13 -0.33
C PRO A 146 11.94 5.97 0.73
N ASP A 147 11.32 6.92 1.43
CA ASP A 147 11.98 7.72 2.46
C ASP A 147 12.50 6.81 3.60
N GLN A 148 13.80 6.84 3.87
CA GLN A 148 14.43 5.97 4.88
C GLN A 148 13.85 6.14 6.30
N ARG A 149 13.20 7.27 6.59
CA ARG A 149 12.56 7.51 7.89
C ARG A 149 11.39 6.56 8.17
N ILE A 150 10.71 6.03 7.13
CA ILE A 150 9.63 5.06 7.34
C ILE A 150 10.19 3.69 7.76
N TYR A 151 11.36 3.30 7.24
CA TYR A 151 12.06 2.07 7.66
C TYR A 151 12.62 2.19 9.08
N ALA A 152 13.12 3.37 9.45
CA ALA A 152 13.52 3.65 10.83
C ALA A 152 12.31 3.54 11.79
N LEU A 153 11.14 4.06 11.39
CA LEU A 153 9.90 3.94 12.15
C LEU A 153 9.48 2.47 12.29
N LEU A 154 9.56 1.68 11.21
CA LEU A 154 9.27 0.25 11.22
C LEU A 154 10.14 -0.48 12.25
N CYS A 155 11.46 -0.33 12.17
CA CYS A 155 12.40 -0.97 13.10
C CYS A 155 12.14 -0.55 14.55
N ASN A 156 11.85 0.74 14.80
CA ASN A 156 11.50 1.22 16.13
C ASN A 156 10.20 0.59 16.67
N GLN A 157 9.16 0.49 15.85
CA GLN A 157 7.89 -0.12 16.29
C GLN A 157 8.00 -1.62 16.52
N LEU A 158 8.84 -2.30 15.74
CA LEU A 158 9.14 -3.72 15.91
C LEU A 158 10.09 -3.99 17.09
N GLY A 159 10.90 -3.02 17.49
CA GLY A 159 11.93 -3.15 18.53
C GLY A 159 13.12 -4.01 18.09
N VAL A 160 13.41 -4.07 16.77
CA VAL A 160 14.49 -4.88 16.20
C VAL A 160 15.42 -4.02 15.31
N PRO A 161 16.72 -4.36 15.22
CA PRO A 161 17.65 -3.66 14.32
C PRO A 161 17.32 -3.96 12.85
N PRO A 162 17.76 -3.11 11.90
CA PRO A 162 17.45 -3.27 10.48
C PRO A 162 17.88 -4.62 9.89
N ASP A 163 19.06 -5.12 10.25
CA ASP A 163 19.62 -6.39 9.77
C ASP A 163 18.92 -7.65 10.29
N GLU A 164 17.88 -7.48 11.09
CA GLU A 164 17.01 -8.56 11.58
C GLU A 164 15.59 -8.49 10.97
N VAL A 165 15.37 -7.54 10.02
CA VAL A 165 14.08 -7.35 9.34
C VAL A 165 14.17 -7.78 7.88
N VAL A 166 13.17 -8.53 7.41
CA VAL A 166 12.91 -8.76 5.99
C VAL A 166 11.76 -7.85 5.57
N PHE A 167 11.90 -7.18 4.42
CA PHE A 167 10.84 -6.33 3.85
C PHE A 167 10.54 -6.73 2.42
N VAL A 168 9.27 -6.99 2.12
CA VAL A 168 8.77 -7.43 0.82
C VAL A 168 7.95 -6.33 0.17
N ASP A 169 8.32 -5.91 -1.05
CA ASP A 169 7.67 -4.84 -1.80
C ASP A 169 7.77 -5.14 -3.31
N ASP A 170 6.80 -4.72 -4.12
CA ASP A 170 6.77 -4.93 -5.57
C ASP A 170 7.54 -3.85 -6.35
N LEU A 171 7.84 -2.70 -5.72
CA LEU A 171 8.58 -1.61 -6.32
C LEU A 171 10.07 -1.68 -5.98
N GLN A 172 10.90 -1.77 -7.04
CA GLN A 172 12.35 -1.86 -6.89
C GLN A 172 12.92 -0.69 -6.07
N GLU A 173 12.43 0.52 -6.27
CA GLU A 173 12.89 1.71 -5.53
C GLU A 173 12.68 1.61 -4.01
N ASN A 174 11.58 1.00 -3.58
CA ASN A 174 11.31 0.77 -2.15
C ASN A 174 12.22 -0.31 -1.57
N VAL A 175 12.44 -1.38 -2.35
CA VAL A 175 13.37 -2.47 -1.97
C VAL A 175 14.79 -1.95 -1.87
N ASP A 176 15.25 -1.17 -2.85
CA ASP A 176 16.61 -0.60 -2.83
C ASP A 176 16.82 0.33 -1.62
N ALA A 177 15.86 1.18 -1.31
CA ALA A 177 15.92 2.06 -0.15
C ALA A 177 15.91 1.29 1.19
N ALA A 178 15.17 0.18 1.27
CA ALA A 178 15.19 -0.70 2.43
C ALA A 178 16.56 -1.37 2.61
N ILE A 179 17.17 -1.85 1.51
CA ILE A 179 18.52 -2.44 1.52
C ILE A 179 19.57 -1.39 1.92
N GLU A 180 19.48 -0.18 1.37
CA GLU A 180 20.39 0.92 1.74
C GLU A 180 20.27 1.28 3.23
N PHE A 181 19.08 1.15 3.81
CA PHE A 181 18.84 1.34 5.23
C PHE A 181 19.38 0.19 6.10
N GLY A 182 19.67 -0.98 5.51
CA GLY A 182 20.21 -2.16 6.19
C GLY A 182 19.20 -3.29 6.42
N ILE A 183 17.99 -3.18 5.87
CA ILE A 183 16.93 -4.20 5.88
C ILE A 183 17.17 -5.21 4.76
N HIS A 184 16.81 -6.48 4.96
CA HIS A 184 16.80 -7.48 3.89
C HIS A 184 15.61 -7.25 2.96
N GLY A 185 15.83 -6.52 1.87
CA GLY A 185 14.80 -6.23 0.86
C GLY A 185 14.54 -7.42 -0.05
N VAL A 186 13.28 -7.73 -0.28
CA VAL A 186 12.80 -8.78 -1.19
C VAL A 186 11.86 -8.16 -2.21
N LEU A 187 12.26 -8.18 -3.49
CA LEU A 187 11.40 -7.73 -4.55
C LEU A 187 10.32 -8.78 -4.85
N HIS A 188 9.08 -8.43 -4.62
CA HIS A 188 7.94 -9.29 -4.93
C HIS A 188 7.75 -9.39 -6.45
N ARG A 189 7.77 -10.61 -6.98
CA ARG A 189 7.43 -10.92 -8.36
C ARG A 189 6.32 -11.96 -8.45
N SER A 190 6.27 -12.85 -7.49
CA SER A 190 5.22 -13.84 -7.31
C SER A 190 5.19 -14.32 -5.87
N THR A 191 4.03 -14.82 -5.43
CA THR A 191 3.84 -15.38 -4.10
C THR A 191 4.86 -16.47 -3.77
N THR A 192 5.04 -17.43 -4.68
CA THR A 192 5.98 -18.56 -4.50
C THR A 192 7.42 -18.07 -4.35
N GLU A 193 7.91 -17.21 -5.25
CA GLU A 193 9.27 -16.68 -5.16
C GLU A 193 9.52 -15.92 -3.86
N SER A 194 8.55 -15.10 -3.43
CA SER A 194 8.69 -14.34 -2.18
C SER A 194 8.75 -15.26 -0.98
N ILE A 195 7.91 -16.30 -0.91
CA ILE A 195 7.94 -17.30 0.16
C ILE A 195 9.30 -18.00 0.19
N ASP A 196 9.79 -18.48 -0.95
CA ASP A 196 11.08 -19.19 -1.04
C ASP A 196 12.25 -18.31 -0.55
N VAL A 197 12.26 -17.03 -0.93
CA VAL A 197 13.30 -16.08 -0.49
C VAL A 197 13.19 -15.81 1.01
N ILE A 198 11.99 -15.53 1.53
CA ILE A 198 11.78 -15.31 2.95
C ILE A 198 12.24 -16.55 3.75
N ASP A 199 11.81 -17.76 3.35
CA ASP A 199 12.18 -19.01 4.02
C ASP A 199 13.71 -19.21 4.04
N SER A 200 14.41 -18.86 2.98
CA SER A 200 15.88 -18.94 2.93
C SER A 200 16.56 -17.98 3.93
N LEU A 201 15.98 -16.78 4.13
CA LEU A 201 16.51 -15.78 5.05
C LEU A 201 16.22 -16.12 6.52
N ILE A 202 15.05 -16.69 6.82
CA ILE A 202 14.64 -17.02 8.20
C ILE A 202 15.16 -18.39 8.68
N ALA A 203 15.69 -19.23 7.79
CA ALA A 203 16.30 -20.53 8.13
C ALA A 203 17.73 -20.40 8.67
N THR A 204 18.32 -19.20 8.57
CA THR A 204 19.73 -18.95 8.94
C THR A 204 19.83 -18.41 10.36
#